data_ee8d0bcac976094ff7987bdce98fe2d7
#
_entry.id   ee8d0bcac976094ff7987bdce98fe2d7
#
_cell.length_a   1.000
_cell.length_b   1.000
_cell.length_c   1.000
_cell.angle_alpha   90.00
_cell.angle_beta   90.00
_cell.angle_gamma   90.00
#
_symmetry.space_group_name_H-M   'P 1'
#
loop_
_entity.id
_entity.type
_entity.pdbx_description
1 polymer ?
#
loop_
_entity_poly.entity_id
_entity_poly.type
_entity_poly.pdbx_seq_one_letter_code
_entity_poly.pdbx_strand_id
1 'polypeptide(L)'
;SIYLGYRQLNRINDIGQSFFISESQFDSWINRWKEINGFEKMLPFPREESTASLISTEITAYSFDRVVVCDNAAIAQMLIANNFHFENSCAVLSITGYPESIFTTVLEMLRRNPDLKVYALHDASPSGVALVYNLRNSPDWFFNTNAVIYDLGLLPRQILSSQGVFVINSAESSQQAQQLPEEVRRDLTSEELKWLDMGNFVELESFSPQRIIRVANQGIAKIQAPDSSDSLILIDSGADSVYVVESFG
;
A
#
# COMPACT_ATOMS: atom_id res chain seq x y z
N SER A 1 -13.53 0.41 -39.62
CA SER A 1 -12.15 0.47 -39.12
C SER A 1 -12.07 0.86 -37.64
N ILE A 2 -12.77 1.91 -37.20
CA ILE A 2 -12.80 2.40 -35.79
C ILE A 2 -13.49 1.39 -34.86
N TYR A 3 -14.53 0.70 -35.32
CA TYR A 3 -15.27 -0.30 -34.52
C TYR A 3 -14.45 -1.55 -34.21
N LEU A 4 -13.56 -1.96 -35.13
CA LEU A 4 -12.62 -3.07 -34.90
C LEU A 4 -11.52 -2.70 -33.88
N GLY A 5 -11.06 -1.47 -33.90
CA GLY A 5 -10.07 -0.94 -32.92
C GLY A 5 -10.67 -0.88 -31.51
N TYR A 6 -11.90 -0.45 -31.38
CA TYR A 6 -12.59 -0.39 -30.08
C TYR A 6 -12.84 -1.80 -29.48
N ARG A 7 -13.12 -2.78 -30.34
CA ARG A 7 -13.30 -4.18 -29.93
C ARG A 7 -11.97 -4.86 -29.56
N GLN A 8 -10.84 -4.43 -30.14
CA GLN A 8 -9.52 -4.89 -29.74
C GLN A 8 -9.05 -4.25 -28.43
N LEU A 9 -9.33 -2.96 -28.23
CA LEU A 9 -9.02 -2.27 -26.96
C LEU A 9 -9.82 -2.87 -25.78
N ASN A 10 -11.10 -3.19 -25.96
CA ASN A 10 -11.89 -3.87 -24.94
C ASN A 10 -11.45 -5.34 -24.71
N ARG A 11 -10.89 -6.02 -25.70
CA ARG A 11 -10.31 -7.36 -25.52
C ARG A 11 -8.99 -7.34 -24.74
N ILE A 12 -8.23 -6.26 -24.80
CA ILE A 12 -7.01 -6.09 -24.02
C ILE A 12 -7.34 -5.89 -22.53
N ASN A 13 -8.50 -5.29 -22.22
CA ASN A 13 -8.96 -5.15 -20.84
C ASN A 13 -9.58 -6.44 -20.23
N ASP A 14 -9.95 -7.41 -21.06
CA ASP A 14 -10.55 -8.68 -20.60
C ASP A 14 -9.53 -9.83 -20.45
N ILE A 15 -8.31 -9.63 -20.90
CA ILE A 15 -7.24 -10.62 -20.69
C ILE A 15 -6.55 -10.18 -19.41
N GLY A 16 -6.81 -10.85 -18.31
CA GLY A 16 -5.94 -10.78 -17.14
C GLY A 16 -4.51 -10.88 -17.66
N GLN A 17 -3.72 -9.82 -17.48
CA GLN A 17 -2.37 -9.78 -18.03
C GLN A 17 -1.57 -10.87 -17.33
N SER A 18 -1.52 -12.05 -17.94
CA SER A 18 -0.55 -13.05 -17.54
C SER A 18 0.83 -12.47 -17.87
N PHE A 19 1.67 -12.31 -16.85
CA PHE A 19 3.07 -12.02 -17.09
C PHE A 19 3.64 -13.16 -17.95
N PHE A 20 3.99 -12.86 -19.20
CA PHE A 20 4.62 -13.80 -20.11
C PHE A 20 6.08 -14.13 -19.74
N ILE A 21 6.53 -13.67 -18.58
CA ILE A 21 7.88 -13.88 -18.07
C ILE A 21 7.80 -15.02 -17.08
N SER A 22 8.52 -16.10 -17.35
CA SER A 22 8.63 -17.19 -16.38
C SER A 22 9.48 -16.76 -15.18
N GLU A 23 9.23 -17.37 -14.03
CA GLU A 23 10.02 -17.15 -12.80
C GLU A 23 11.52 -17.29 -13.07
N SER A 24 11.93 -18.30 -13.83
CA SER A 24 13.33 -18.53 -14.19
C SER A 24 13.93 -17.40 -15.06
N GLN A 25 13.14 -16.79 -15.93
CA GLN A 25 13.58 -15.61 -16.70
C GLN A 25 13.73 -14.39 -15.81
N PHE A 26 12.79 -14.18 -14.92
CA PHE A 26 12.86 -13.10 -13.94
C PHE A 26 14.09 -13.25 -13.03
N ASP A 27 14.34 -14.42 -12.50
CA ASP A 27 15.52 -14.73 -11.68
C ASP A 27 16.83 -14.51 -12.45
N SER A 28 16.87 -14.91 -13.72
CA SER A 28 18.03 -14.67 -14.59
C SER A 28 18.30 -13.17 -14.77
N TRP A 29 17.25 -12.37 -14.97
CA TRP A 29 17.40 -10.92 -15.11
C TRP A 29 17.82 -10.25 -13.79
N ILE A 30 17.25 -10.67 -12.67
CA ILE A 30 17.64 -10.21 -11.35
C ILE A 30 19.12 -10.53 -11.06
N ASN A 31 19.57 -11.75 -11.37
CA ASN A 31 20.95 -12.13 -11.17
C ASN A 31 21.89 -11.31 -12.06
N ARG A 32 21.52 -11.10 -13.32
CA ARG A 32 22.28 -10.25 -14.23
C ARG A 32 22.33 -8.79 -13.77
N TRP A 33 21.22 -8.27 -13.29
CA TRP A 33 21.15 -6.91 -12.74
C TRP A 33 22.05 -6.76 -11.49
N LYS A 34 22.05 -7.77 -10.61
CA LYS A 34 22.91 -7.83 -9.42
C LYS A 34 24.40 -7.84 -9.76
N GLU A 35 24.79 -8.59 -10.80
CA GLU A 35 26.18 -8.62 -11.29
C GLU A 35 26.65 -7.23 -11.76
N ILE A 36 25.77 -6.47 -12.41
CA ILE A 36 26.11 -5.17 -12.97
C ILE A 36 26.07 -4.05 -11.93
N ASN A 37 25.07 -4.06 -11.02
CA ASN A 37 24.79 -2.93 -10.15
C ASN A 37 25.16 -3.14 -8.67
N GLY A 38 25.55 -4.36 -8.29
CA GLY A 38 25.82 -4.73 -6.91
C GLY A 38 24.55 -5.04 -6.10
N PHE A 39 24.74 -5.76 -5.00
CA PHE A 39 23.66 -6.28 -4.14
C PHE A 39 22.97 -5.21 -3.27
N GLU A 40 23.65 -4.10 -3.01
CA GLU A 40 23.32 -3.17 -1.93
C GLU A 40 22.03 -2.37 -2.15
N LYS A 41 21.46 -2.40 -3.36
CA LYS A 41 20.28 -1.60 -3.72
C LYS A 41 18.97 -2.37 -3.74
N MET A 42 19.01 -3.68 -3.49
CA MET A 42 17.78 -4.50 -3.43
C MET A 42 17.48 -4.88 -2.00
N LEU A 43 16.27 -4.59 -1.55
CA LEU A 43 15.78 -5.11 -0.29
C LEU A 43 15.59 -6.64 -0.41
N PRO A 44 16.00 -7.40 0.61
CA PRO A 44 15.65 -8.82 0.67
C PRO A 44 14.13 -8.96 0.78
N PHE A 45 13.61 -10.14 0.44
CA PHE A 45 12.21 -10.45 0.72
C PHE A 45 11.95 -10.22 2.22
N PRO A 46 10.82 -9.63 2.63
CA PRO A 46 10.50 -9.37 4.03
C PRO A 46 10.30 -10.69 4.76
N ARG A 47 11.40 -11.31 5.16
CA ARG A 47 11.46 -12.51 5.99
C ARG A 47 11.83 -12.16 7.41
N GLU A 48 11.42 -13.01 8.27
CA GLU A 48 11.34 -12.99 9.71
C GLU A 48 12.62 -12.61 10.48
N GLU A 49 13.83 -12.54 9.91
CA GLU A 49 15.01 -12.62 10.79
C GLU A 49 16.14 -11.62 10.60
N SER A 50 16.29 -10.89 9.49
CA SER A 50 17.63 -10.34 9.23
C SER A 50 17.85 -8.84 9.41
N THR A 51 16.81 -8.04 9.44
CA THR A 51 16.94 -6.56 9.59
C THR A 51 16.51 -6.06 10.98
N ALA A 52 15.97 -6.93 11.80
CA ALA A 52 15.33 -6.59 13.06
C ALA A 52 16.30 -6.15 14.17
N SER A 53 17.55 -6.57 14.14
CA SER A 53 18.47 -6.30 15.25
C SER A 53 18.98 -4.85 15.32
N LEU A 54 19.00 -4.13 14.21
CA LEU A 54 19.42 -2.72 14.18
C LEU A 54 18.24 -1.77 14.45
N ILE A 55 17.04 -2.17 14.09
CA ILE A 55 15.83 -1.36 14.25
C ILE A 55 15.26 -1.46 15.67
N SER A 56 15.48 -2.59 16.37
CA SER A 56 14.81 -2.92 17.63
C SER A 56 15.18 -2.01 18.81
N THR A 57 16.42 -1.54 18.88
CA THR A 57 16.90 -0.72 20.02
C THR A 57 16.52 0.75 19.89
N GLU A 58 16.43 1.27 18.68
CA GLU A 58 16.06 2.68 18.46
C GLU A 58 14.55 2.90 18.51
N ILE A 59 13.76 1.99 17.91
CA ILE A 59 12.30 2.15 17.85
C ILE A 59 11.64 2.05 19.23
N THR A 60 12.14 1.19 20.11
CA THR A 60 11.58 1.05 21.47
C THR A 60 11.92 2.24 22.40
N ALA A 61 12.86 3.09 22.02
CA ALA A 61 13.22 4.30 22.77
C ALA A 61 12.26 5.48 22.50
N TYR A 62 11.41 5.40 21.47
CA TYR A 62 10.50 6.48 21.10
C TYR A 62 9.07 6.20 21.54
N SER A 63 8.42 7.22 22.07
CA SER A 63 6.99 7.23 22.27
C SER A 63 6.31 7.73 20.99
N PHE A 64 5.67 6.82 20.25
CA PHE A 64 4.97 7.19 19.03
C PHE A 64 3.54 7.62 19.33
N ASP A 65 3.13 8.75 18.77
CA ASP A 65 1.75 9.20 18.71
C ASP A 65 1.03 8.81 17.41
N ARG A 66 1.77 8.16 16.50
CA ARG A 66 1.33 7.77 15.16
C ARG A 66 1.84 6.40 14.76
N VAL A 67 1.01 5.72 13.97
CA VAL A 67 1.42 4.47 13.31
C VAL A 67 0.86 4.42 11.88
N VAL A 68 1.68 3.99 10.94
CA VAL A 68 1.23 3.57 9.62
C VAL A 68 1.09 2.05 9.64
N VAL A 69 -0.09 1.55 9.32
CA VAL A 69 -0.36 0.11 9.20
C VAL A 69 -0.57 -0.22 7.74
N CYS A 70 0.33 -1.04 7.19
CA CYS A 70 0.28 -1.50 5.81
C CYS A 70 -0.45 -2.85 5.72
N ASP A 71 -1.15 -3.09 4.64
CA ASP A 71 -1.80 -4.38 4.38
C ASP A 71 -0.80 -5.48 4.01
N ASN A 72 0.41 -5.13 3.59
CA ASN A 72 1.46 -6.12 3.34
C ASN A 72 2.83 -5.72 3.93
N ALA A 73 3.69 -6.74 4.11
CA ALA A 73 5.01 -6.56 4.70
C ALA A 73 6.02 -5.88 3.76
N ALA A 74 5.87 -6.03 2.44
CA ALA A 74 6.80 -5.45 1.48
C ALA A 74 6.71 -3.91 1.48
N ILE A 75 5.49 -3.37 1.55
CA ILE A 75 5.26 -1.93 1.67
C ILE A 75 5.80 -1.40 3.01
N ALA A 76 5.54 -2.10 4.11
CA ALA A 76 6.09 -1.69 5.42
C ALA A 76 7.62 -1.69 5.41
N GLN A 77 8.25 -2.74 4.87
CA GLN A 77 9.70 -2.83 4.71
C GLN A 77 10.26 -1.69 3.85
N MET A 78 9.62 -1.40 2.72
CA MET A 78 10.01 -0.32 1.82
C MET A 78 9.96 1.04 2.52
N LEU A 79 8.90 1.32 3.27
CA LEU A 79 8.78 2.56 4.05
C LEU A 79 9.89 2.67 5.11
N ILE A 80 10.14 1.60 5.86
CA ILE A 80 11.20 1.57 6.89
C ILE A 80 12.58 1.77 6.25
N ALA A 81 12.88 1.07 5.16
CA ALA A 81 14.15 1.18 4.46
C ALA A 81 14.43 2.57 3.87
N ASN A 82 13.37 3.35 3.61
CA ASN A 82 13.47 4.74 3.17
C ASN A 82 13.35 5.76 4.32
N ASN A 83 13.55 5.34 5.56
CA ASN A 83 13.52 6.19 6.76
C ASN A 83 12.19 6.94 7.00
N PHE A 84 11.08 6.49 6.41
CA PHE A 84 9.77 7.10 6.53
C PHE A 84 9.34 7.26 8.00
N HIS A 85 9.65 6.28 8.84
CA HIS A 85 9.34 6.27 10.27
C HIS A 85 10.04 7.41 11.03
N PHE A 86 11.26 7.75 10.67
CA PHE A 86 11.98 8.89 11.26
C PHE A 86 11.41 10.22 10.77
N GLU A 87 11.22 10.37 9.47
CA GLU A 87 10.72 11.62 8.87
C GLU A 87 9.33 12.01 9.41
N ASN A 88 8.49 11.01 9.71
CA ASN A 88 7.12 11.22 10.18
C ASN A 88 6.95 11.01 11.70
N SER A 89 8.01 10.67 12.42
CA SER A 89 7.94 10.31 13.86
C SER A 89 6.83 9.31 14.14
N CYS A 90 6.75 8.24 13.33
CA CYS A 90 5.68 7.24 13.41
C CYS A 90 6.24 5.81 13.47
N ALA A 91 5.49 4.89 14.06
CA ALA A 91 5.75 3.47 13.86
C ALA A 91 5.25 3.03 12.46
N VAL A 92 5.87 2.01 11.89
CA VAL A 92 5.39 1.36 10.66
C VAL A 92 5.24 -0.13 10.92
N LEU A 93 4.04 -0.65 10.75
CA LEU A 93 3.69 -2.04 10.96
C LEU A 93 2.94 -2.58 9.75
N SER A 94 2.92 -3.90 9.57
CA SER A 94 2.00 -4.55 8.63
C SER A 94 1.01 -5.46 9.35
N ILE A 95 -0.16 -5.68 8.75
CA ILE A 95 -1.17 -6.60 9.30
C ILE A 95 -0.69 -8.04 9.35
N THR A 96 0.37 -8.38 8.62
CA THR A 96 1.00 -9.70 8.64
C THR A 96 1.98 -9.89 9.79
N GLY A 97 2.12 -8.90 10.69
CA GLY A 97 3.01 -8.97 11.86
C GLY A 97 4.44 -8.50 11.61
N TYR A 98 4.71 -7.78 10.53
CA TYR A 98 6.04 -7.22 10.24
C TYR A 98 6.21 -5.82 10.85
N PRO A 99 7.37 -5.46 11.39
CA PRO A 99 8.58 -6.28 11.65
C PRO A 99 8.38 -7.22 12.85
N GLU A 100 8.58 -8.51 12.66
CA GLU A 100 8.21 -9.56 13.63
C GLU A 100 8.86 -9.38 15.01
N SER A 101 10.14 -9.06 15.05
CA SER A 101 10.90 -8.95 16.30
C SER A 101 10.41 -7.87 17.27
N ILE A 102 9.76 -6.83 16.77
CA ILE A 102 9.28 -5.68 17.56
C ILE A 102 7.77 -5.52 17.53
N PHE A 103 7.08 -6.27 16.66
CA PHE A 103 5.68 -6.10 16.38
C PHE A 103 4.82 -6.06 17.64
N THR A 104 4.90 -7.09 18.46
CA THR A 104 4.09 -7.22 19.68
C THR A 104 4.38 -6.08 20.66
N THR A 105 5.66 -5.76 20.88
CA THR A 105 6.08 -4.71 21.82
C THR A 105 5.58 -3.34 21.36
N VAL A 106 5.76 -3.02 20.08
CA VAL A 106 5.31 -1.74 19.50
C VAL A 106 3.80 -1.64 19.55
N LEU A 107 3.09 -2.69 19.17
CA LEU A 107 1.62 -2.71 19.18
C LEU A 107 1.04 -2.51 20.58
N GLU A 108 1.62 -3.13 21.61
CA GLU A 108 1.23 -2.93 23.00
C GLU A 108 1.47 -1.50 23.48
N MET A 109 2.59 -0.89 23.09
CA MET A 109 2.87 0.52 23.38
C MET A 109 1.84 1.44 22.73
N LEU A 110 1.53 1.21 21.45
CA LEU A 110 0.55 1.98 20.69
C LEU A 110 -0.85 1.89 21.29
N ARG A 111 -1.27 0.72 21.71
CA ARG A 111 -2.59 0.50 22.33
C ARG A 111 -2.78 1.27 23.64
N ARG A 112 -1.72 1.59 24.34
CA ARG A 112 -1.74 2.36 25.59
C ARG A 112 -1.79 3.87 25.38
N ASN A 113 -1.55 4.33 24.16
CA ASN A 113 -1.58 5.75 23.85
C ASN A 113 -3.02 6.20 23.54
N PRO A 114 -3.64 7.07 24.38
CA PRO A 114 -5.01 7.52 24.19
C PRO A 114 -5.19 8.47 23.00
N ASP A 115 -4.11 9.10 22.54
CA ASP A 115 -4.10 10.08 21.45
C ASP A 115 -3.54 9.49 20.14
N LEU A 116 -3.46 8.14 20.06
CA LEU A 116 -2.90 7.45 18.92
C LEU A 116 -3.67 7.74 17.63
N LYS A 117 -2.92 8.15 16.60
CA LYS A 117 -3.40 8.27 15.23
C LYS A 117 -2.89 7.11 14.39
N VAL A 118 -3.80 6.36 13.82
CA VAL A 118 -3.52 5.21 12.96
C VAL A 118 -3.79 5.60 11.51
N TYR A 119 -2.85 5.31 10.63
CA TYR A 119 -2.94 5.58 9.20
C TYR A 119 -2.91 4.24 8.45
N ALA A 120 -4.02 3.86 7.85
CA ALA A 120 -4.14 2.63 7.05
C ALA A 120 -3.68 2.88 5.62
N LEU A 121 -2.66 2.15 5.18
CA LEU A 121 -2.13 2.19 3.81
C LEU A 121 -2.30 0.81 3.18
N HIS A 122 -3.06 0.72 2.09
CA HIS A 122 -3.52 -0.56 1.56
C HIS A 122 -3.78 -0.53 0.06
N ASP A 123 -3.87 -1.70 -0.53
CA ASP A 123 -4.26 -1.91 -1.92
C ASP A 123 -5.71 -1.50 -2.20
N ALA A 124 -6.01 -1.15 -3.44
CA ALA A 124 -7.39 -1.08 -3.90
C ALA A 124 -7.91 -2.50 -4.17
N SER A 125 -8.13 -3.25 -3.10
CA SER A 125 -8.58 -4.64 -3.10
C SER A 125 -9.67 -4.84 -2.04
N PRO A 126 -10.43 -5.95 -2.06
CA PRO A 126 -11.43 -6.23 -1.02
C PRO A 126 -10.81 -6.27 0.39
N SER A 127 -9.65 -6.91 0.56
CA SER A 127 -8.94 -6.94 1.84
C SER A 127 -8.44 -5.56 2.25
N GLY A 128 -7.96 -4.76 1.29
CA GLY A 128 -7.46 -3.41 1.52
C GLY A 128 -8.56 -2.48 2.02
N VAL A 129 -9.68 -2.37 1.31
CA VAL A 129 -10.80 -1.51 1.74
C VAL A 129 -11.42 -1.93 3.07
N ALA A 130 -11.23 -3.18 3.49
CA ALA A 130 -11.65 -3.67 4.80
C ALA A 130 -10.62 -3.37 5.91
N LEU A 131 -9.43 -2.87 5.59
CA LEU A 131 -8.36 -2.70 6.56
C LEU A 131 -8.76 -1.81 7.74
N VAL A 132 -9.35 -0.65 7.48
CA VAL A 132 -9.80 0.28 8.53
C VAL A 132 -10.82 -0.38 9.46
N TYR A 133 -11.79 -1.11 8.88
CA TYR A 133 -12.77 -1.88 9.65
C TYR A 133 -12.09 -2.94 10.53
N ASN A 134 -11.16 -3.70 9.96
CA ASN A 134 -10.44 -4.75 10.68
C ASN A 134 -9.59 -4.18 11.81
N LEU A 135 -8.87 -3.09 11.58
CA LEU A 135 -8.08 -2.42 12.62
C LEU A 135 -8.94 -1.92 13.79
N ARG A 136 -10.17 -1.48 13.52
CA ARG A 136 -11.10 -0.97 14.53
C ARG A 136 -11.79 -2.07 15.32
N ASN A 137 -12.11 -3.19 14.67
CA ASN A 137 -12.98 -4.22 15.23
C ASN A 137 -12.24 -5.49 15.68
N SER A 138 -10.96 -5.67 15.33
CA SER A 138 -10.18 -6.83 15.74
C SER A 138 -9.58 -6.63 17.14
N PRO A 139 -9.75 -7.63 18.05
CA PRO A 139 -9.06 -7.64 19.34
C PRO A 139 -7.54 -7.63 19.23
N ASP A 140 -7.00 -8.12 18.12
CA ASP A 140 -5.56 -8.14 17.86
C ASP A 140 -5.00 -6.76 17.51
N TRP A 141 -5.88 -5.79 17.20
CA TRP A 141 -5.49 -4.44 16.82
C TRP A 141 -6.00 -3.39 17.84
N PHE A 142 -6.82 -2.46 17.40
CA PHE A 142 -7.23 -1.29 18.20
C PHE A 142 -8.66 -1.37 18.71
N PHE A 143 -9.23 -2.57 18.80
CA PHE A 143 -10.54 -2.77 19.40
C PHE A 143 -10.59 -2.23 20.84
N ASN A 144 -11.65 -1.50 21.17
CA ASN A 144 -11.82 -0.85 22.48
C ASN A 144 -10.72 0.16 22.86
N THR A 145 -10.00 0.72 21.91
CA THR A 145 -9.09 1.85 22.12
C THR A 145 -9.72 3.16 21.61
N ASN A 146 -9.16 4.30 22.03
CA ASN A 146 -9.57 5.62 21.52
C ASN A 146 -8.80 6.02 20.25
N ALA A 147 -8.08 5.09 19.60
CA ALA A 147 -7.29 5.37 18.42
C ALA A 147 -8.15 5.92 17.27
N VAL A 148 -7.72 7.02 16.70
CA VAL A 148 -8.35 7.58 15.50
C VAL A 148 -7.70 6.97 14.28
N ILE A 149 -8.50 6.26 13.46
CA ILE A 149 -8.00 5.55 12.29
C ILE A 149 -8.37 6.32 11.03
N TYR A 150 -7.37 6.69 10.26
CA TYR A 150 -7.46 7.39 8.98
C TYR A 150 -7.13 6.44 7.83
N ASP A 151 -7.90 6.51 6.78
CA ASP A 151 -7.68 5.79 5.54
C ASP A 151 -6.81 6.62 4.59
N LEU A 152 -5.61 6.14 4.29
CA LEU A 152 -4.73 6.75 3.28
C LEU A 152 -4.98 6.18 1.88
N GLY A 153 -5.71 5.09 1.78
CA GLY A 153 -5.97 4.38 0.54
C GLY A 153 -4.94 3.27 0.31
N LEU A 154 -5.05 2.65 -0.80
CA LEU A 154 -5.61 3.01 -2.11
C LEU A 154 -7.12 2.64 -2.22
N LEU A 155 -7.97 3.58 -2.52
CA LEU A 155 -9.40 3.32 -2.69
C LEU A 155 -9.76 3.13 -4.17
N PRO A 156 -10.76 2.27 -4.50
CA PRO A 156 -11.17 2.04 -5.88
C PRO A 156 -11.56 3.33 -6.63
N ARG A 157 -12.19 4.32 -5.98
CA ARG A 157 -12.54 5.62 -6.58
C ARG A 157 -11.32 6.39 -7.08
N GLN A 158 -10.15 6.22 -6.44
CA GLN A 158 -8.91 6.83 -6.87
C GLN A 158 -8.40 6.20 -8.16
N ILE A 159 -8.60 4.89 -8.32
CA ILE A 159 -8.26 4.14 -9.53
C ILE A 159 -9.22 4.48 -10.68
N LEU A 160 -10.53 4.50 -10.40
CA LEU A 160 -11.57 4.79 -11.40
C LEU A 160 -11.41 6.19 -12.00
N SER A 161 -10.90 7.14 -11.23
CA SER A 161 -10.62 8.52 -11.70
C SER A 161 -9.30 8.65 -12.47
N SER A 162 -8.51 7.58 -12.60
CA SER A 162 -7.14 7.61 -13.12
C SER A 162 -6.98 6.93 -14.45
N GLN A 163 -5.94 7.30 -15.19
CA GLN A 163 -5.58 6.66 -16.45
C GLN A 163 -4.22 5.96 -16.32
N GLY A 164 -4.06 4.83 -17.03
CA GLY A 164 -2.79 4.13 -17.11
C GLY A 164 -2.38 3.33 -15.87
N VAL A 165 -3.32 3.07 -14.96
CA VAL A 165 -3.08 2.20 -13.80
C VAL A 165 -3.25 0.74 -14.22
N PHE A 166 -2.35 -0.11 -13.74
CA PHE A 166 -2.40 -1.55 -13.98
C PHE A 166 -3.46 -2.18 -13.07
N VAL A 167 -4.57 -2.61 -13.64
CA VAL A 167 -5.66 -3.29 -12.93
C VAL A 167 -5.53 -4.78 -13.12
N ILE A 168 -5.52 -5.52 -12.02
CA ILE A 168 -5.53 -6.98 -11.99
C ILE A 168 -6.98 -7.45 -11.80
N ASN A 169 -7.32 -8.62 -12.32
CA ASN A 169 -8.63 -9.22 -12.14
C ASN A 169 -8.49 -10.69 -11.72
N SER A 170 -9.22 -11.10 -10.68
CA SER A 170 -9.27 -12.49 -10.26
C SER A 170 -10.66 -12.89 -9.72
N ALA A 171 -11.01 -14.15 -9.90
CA ALA A 171 -12.22 -14.73 -9.34
C ALA A 171 -12.20 -14.76 -7.80
N GLU A 172 -11.03 -14.92 -7.22
CA GLU A 172 -10.84 -14.88 -5.77
C GLU A 172 -11.17 -13.50 -5.20
N SER A 173 -10.65 -12.42 -5.82
CA SER A 173 -10.97 -11.05 -5.44
C SER A 173 -12.46 -10.77 -5.51
N SER A 174 -13.16 -11.27 -6.56
CA SER A 174 -14.61 -11.15 -6.68
C SER A 174 -15.34 -11.85 -5.51
N GLN A 175 -14.92 -13.04 -5.12
CA GLN A 175 -15.52 -13.76 -3.99
C GLN A 175 -15.27 -13.00 -2.66
N GLN A 176 -14.08 -12.49 -2.45
CA GLN A 176 -13.75 -11.70 -1.26
C GLN A 176 -14.59 -10.40 -1.20
N ALA A 177 -14.80 -9.73 -2.34
CA ALA A 177 -15.62 -8.52 -2.42
C ALA A 177 -17.06 -8.78 -1.98
N GLN A 178 -17.64 -9.92 -2.36
CA GLN A 178 -18.99 -10.31 -1.97
C GLN A 178 -19.11 -10.65 -0.47
N GLN A 179 -17.99 -10.98 0.18
CA GLN A 179 -17.94 -11.32 1.60
C GLN A 179 -17.58 -10.11 2.50
N LEU A 180 -17.39 -8.93 1.92
CA LEU A 180 -17.10 -7.72 2.69
C LEU A 180 -18.20 -7.44 3.72
N PRO A 181 -17.82 -7.01 4.96
CA PRO A 181 -18.75 -6.57 5.97
C PRO A 181 -19.68 -5.48 5.44
N GLU A 182 -20.93 -5.48 5.91
CA GLU A 182 -21.95 -4.54 5.42
C GLU A 182 -21.56 -3.08 5.69
N GLU A 183 -20.87 -2.82 6.80
CA GLU A 183 -20.35 -1.49 7.12
C GLU A 183 -19.34 -1.02 6.07
N VAL A 184 -18.39 -1.88 5.67
CA VAL A 184 -17.41 -1.55 4.62
C VAL A 184 -18.12 -1.29 3.29
N ARG A 185 -19.11 -2.10 2.95
CA ARG A 185 -19.88 -1.92 1.72
C ARG A 185 -20.69 -0.62 1.70
N ARG A 186 -21.14 -0.11 2.84
CA ARG A 186 -21.86 1.19 2.94
C ARG A 186 -20.95 2.38 2.69
N ASP A 187 -19.69 2.28 3.04
CA ASP A 187 -18.69 3.36 2.87
C ASP A 187 -18.19 3.47 1.43
N LEU A 188 -18.47 2.47 0.60
CA LEU A 188 -18.10 2.42 -0.81
C LEU A 188 -19.25 2.88 -1.69
N THR A 189 -18.93 3.60 -2.77
CA THR A 189 -19.90 3.95 -3.79
C THR A 189 -20.38 2.74 -4.60
N SER A 190 -21.50 2.86 -5.27
CA SER A 190 -22.01 1.78 -6.14
C SER A 190 -21.04 1.41 -7.26
N GLU A 191 -20.25 2.36 -7.75
CA GLU A 191 -19.24 2.12 -8.78
C GLU A 191 -18.04 1.35 -8.23
N GLU A 192 -17.58 1.72 -7.03
CA GLU A 192 -16.51 1.00 -6.33
C GLU A 192 -16.88 -0.44 -6.01
N LEU A 193 -18.09 -0.65 -5.48
CA LEU A 193 -18.63 -1.99 -5.21
C LEU A 193 -18.70 -2.84 -6.48
N LYS A 194 -19.24 -2.29 -7.55
CA LYS A 194 -19.33 -2.99 -8.84
C LYS A 194 -17.94 -3.36 -9.35
N TRP A 195 -16.97 -2.45 -9.22
CA TRP A 195 -15.61 -2.67 -9.66
C TRP A 195 -14.91 -3.79 -8.87
N LEU A 196 -15.07 -3.81 -7.54
CA LEU A 196 -14.59 -4.88 -6.68
C LEU A 196 -15.33 -6.20 -6.91
N ASP A 197 -16.66 -6.17 -7.03
CA ASP A 197 -17.48 -7.37 -7.27
C ASP A 197 -17.14 -8.05 -8.61
N MET A 198 -16.64 -7.29 -9.59
CA MET A 198 -16.08 -7.82 -10.83
C MET A 198 -14.71 -8.49 -10.64
N GLY A 199 -14.13 -8.47 -9.46
CA GLY A 199 -12.84 -9.07 -9.14
C GLY A 199 -11.63 -8.19 -9.45
N ASN A 200 -11.84 -6.91 -9.74
CA ASN A 200 -10.75 -5.98 -10.01
C ASN A 200 -10.04 -5.56 -8.73
N PHE A 201 -8.72 -5.38 -8.82
CA PHE A 201 -7.91 -4.80 -7.76
C PHE A 201 -6.64 -4.16 -8.32
N VAL A 202 -6.00 -3.31 -7.52
CA VAL A 202 -4.70 -2.70 -7.82
C VAL A 202 -3.84 -2.76 -6.57
N GLU A 203 -2.64 -3.27 -6.72
CA GLU A 203 -1.64 -3.38 -5.66
C GLU A 203 -0.81 -2.09 -5.56
N LEU A 204 -0.43 -1.71 -4.34
CA LEU A 204 0.47 -0.58 -4.10
C LEU A 204 1.81 -0.75 -4.80
N GLU A 205 2.29 -1.97 -4.94
CA GLU A 205 3.52 -2.31 -5.66
C GLU A 205 3.49 -1.94 -7.15
N SER A 206 2.31 -1.66 -7.70
CA SER A 206 2.18 -1.12 -9.07
C SER A 206 2.71 0.31 -9.19
N PHE A 207 2.96 0.98 -8.08
CA PHE A 207 3.49 2.35 -8.05
C PHE A 207 4.95 2.39 -7.61
N SER A 208 5.67 3.43 -8.03
CA SER A 208 7.06 3.59 -7.60
C SER A 208 7.14 3.91 -6.10
N PRO A 209 8.19 3.44 -5.38
CA PRO A 209 8.39 3.75 -3.97
C PRO A 209 8.33 5.24 -3.65
N GLN A 210 8.91 6.10 -4.49
CA GLN A 210 8.90 7.54 -4.32
C GLN A 210 7.48 8.12 -4.35
N ARG A 211 6.60 7.55 -5.18
CA ARG A 211 5.22 7.97 -5.29
C ARG A 211 4.43 7.59 -4.05
N ILE A 212 4.57 6.35 -3.58
CA ILE A 212 3.92 5.86 -2.35
C ILE A 212 4.34 6.73 -1.15
N ILE A 213 5.65 6.95 -0.97
CA ILE A 213 6.20 7.76 0.12
C ILE A 213 5.66 9.18 0.07
N ARG A 214 5.67 9.83 -1.11
CA ARG A 214 5.17 11.19 -1.29
C ARG A 214 3.71 11.31 -0.87
N VAL A 215 2.88 10.39 -1.30
CA VAL A 215 1.45 10.43 -1.02
C VAL A 215 1.16 10.10 0.43
N ALA A 216 1.85 9.14 1.02
CA ALA A 216 1.73 8.86 2.45
C ALA A 216 2.12 10.09 3.30
N ASN A 217 3.22 10.77 2.96
CA ASN A 217 3.64 12.02 3.62
C ASN A 217 2.58 13.13 3.48
N GLN A 218 2.04 13.31 2.27
CA GLN A 218 0.99 14.29 2.03
C GLN A 218 -0.28 13.95 2.81
N GLY A 219 -0.64 12.66 2.89
CA GLY A 219 -1.77 12.18 3.64
C GLY A 219 -1.67 12.50 5.12
N ILE A 220 -0.55 12.17 5.72
CA ILE A 220 -0.29 12.48 7.14
C ILE A 220 -0.31 14.00 7.37
N ALA A 221 0.31 14.80 6.50
CA ALA A 221 0.35 16.25 6.63
C ALA A 221 -1.04 16.90 6.50
N LYS A 222 -1.87 16.49 5.54
CA LYS A 222 -3.23 17.02 5.34
C LYS A 222 -4.15 16.74 6.52
N ILE A 223 -4.07 15.57 7.11
CA ILE A 223 -4.88 15.20 8.29
C ILE A 223 -4.49 16.04 9.52
N GLN A 224 -3.28 16.61 9.54
CA GLN A 224 -2.83 17.50 10.60
C GLN A 224 -3.32 18.95 10.42
N ALA A 225 -3.68 19.34 9.20
CA ALA A 225 -4.18 20.68 8.86
C ALA A 225 -5.68 20.58 8.46
N PRO A 226 -6.63 20.84 9.37
CA PRO A 226 -8.06 20.54 9.16
C PRO A 226 -8.76 21.40 8.11
N ASP A 227 -8.08 22.32 7.42
CA ASP A 227 -8.70 23.26 6.46
C ASP A 227 -8.69 22.79 4.99
N SER A 228 -8.28 21.57 4.67
CA SER A 228 -8.26 21.10 3.28
C SER A 228 -9.26 19.97 3.04
N SER A 229 -10.39 20.30 2.43
CA SER A 229 -11.48 19.38 2.03
C SER A 229 -11.20 18.55 0.77
N ASP A 230 -9.94 18.40 0.37
CA ASP A 230 -9.59 17.64 -0.83
C ASP A 230 -9.24 16.18 -0.47
N SER A 231 -9.93 15.25 -1.12
CA SER A 231 -9.61 13.83 -1.06
C SER A 231 -8.14 13.59 -1.41
N LEU A 232 -7.47 12.74 -0.62
CA LEU A 232 -6.12 12.28 -0.90
C LEU A 232 -6.11 11.55 -2.24
N ILE A 233 -5.48 12.13 -3.25
CA ILE A 233 -5.35 11.53 -4.57
C ILE A 233 -3.94 10.94 -4.65
N LEU A 234 -3.84 9.62 -4.52
CA LEU A 234 -2.61 8.86 -4.80
C LEU A 234 -2.15 9.03 -6.25
N ILE A 235 -3.03 9.50 -7.10
CA ILE A 235 -2.84 9.65 -8.51
C ILE A 235 -2.91 11.13 -8.84
N ASP A 236 -1.74 11.75 -8.88
CA ASP A 236 -1.58 13.05 -9.50
C ASP A 236 -1.68 12.88 -11.02
N SER A 237 -2.63 13.58 -11.64
CA SER A 237 -2.78 13.67 -13.10
C SER A 237 -1.68 14.50 -13.78
N GLY A 238 -0.63 14.83 -13.07
CA GLY A 238 0.55 15.51 -13.57
C GLY A 238 1.45 14.58 -14.37
N ALA A 239 1.59 14.86 -15.65
CA ALA A 239 2.49 14.23 -16.60
C ALA A 239 3.79 13.75 -15.94
N ASP A 240 4.11 12.47 -16.12
CA ASP A 240 5.46 11.95 -15.95
C ASP A 240 6.39 12.83 -16.84
N SER A 241 7.04 13.79 -16.22
CA SER A 241 8.19 14.40 -16.84
C SER A 241 9.26 13.30 -16.90
N VAL A 242 9.38 12.71 -18.07
CA VAL A 242 10.50 11.84 -18.42
C VAL A 242 11.75 12.68 -18.18
N TYR A 243 12.43 12.44 -17.07
CA TYR A 243 13.78 12.94 -16.89
C TYR A 243 14.66 12.11 -17.84
N VAL A 244 14.90 12.69 -19.03
CA VAL A 244 16.00 12.26 -19.87
C VAL A 244 17.26 12.51 -19.07
N VAL A 245 17.87 11.44 -18.56
CA VAL A 245 19.21 11.51 -17.98
C VAL A 245 20.13 11.74 -19.19
N GLU A 246 20.51 12.98 -19.42
CA GLU A 246 21.65 13.27 -20.29
C GLU A 246 22.87 12.58 -19.67
N SER A 247 23.40 11.61 -20.40
CA SER A 247 24.66 10.96 -20.11
C SER A 247 25.76 12.03 -20.13
N PHE A 248 26.32 12.31 -18.98
CA PHE A 248 27.61 13.01 -18.93
C PHE A 248 28.67 12.09 -19.52
N GLY A 249 29.29 12.56 -20.60
CA GLY A 249 30.48 12.00 -21.24
C GLY A 249 31.70 12.11 -20.35
#